data_fa28292d4875095eb6dbe7d802665ba7
#
_entry.id   fa28292d4875095eb6dbe7d802665ba7
#
_cell.length_a   1.000
_cell.length_b   1.000
_cell.length_c   1.000
_cell.angle_alpha   90.00
_cell.angle_beta   90.00
_cell.angle_gamma   90.00
#
_symmetry.space_group_name_H-M   'P 1'
#
loop_
_entity.id
_entity.type
_entity.pdbx_description
1 polymer ?
#
loop_
_entity_poly.entity_id
_entity_poly.type
_entity_poly.pdbx_seq_one_letter_code
_entity_poly.pdbx_strand_id
1 'polypeptide(L)'
;ARLSLEHLDTGECLSVRMTDPHPMPLANLKMVTLAPSLREIDGDVRYVAIADHIHPLGPMPGICATVPIATPEGPRPISQLRRGDQVLTACGKTAPVLQALRLTVPARGAFRPIRLRAPYYGLTEDIHLAPQERLILSGSDVEYLFGTESMLLPTQHLVDRTSAFRAKSATLVTYH
;
A
#
# COMPACT_ATOMS: atom_id res chain seq x y z
N ALA A 1 -8.53 -17.21 17.03
CA ALA A 1 -7.82 -16.46 15.98
C ALA A 1 -8.82 -15.65 15.17
N ARG A 2 -8.41 -14.55 14.61
CA ARG A 2 -9.21 -13.70 13.72
C ARG A 2 -8.56 -13.73 12.33
N LEU A 3 -9.31 -14.14 11.33
CA LEU A 3 -8.89 -14.15 9.94
C LEU A 3 -9.62 -13.03 9.22
N SER A 4 -8.90 -12.20 8.51
CA SER A 4 -9.51 -11.21 7.61
C SER A 4 -9.30 -11.66 6.18
N LEU A 5 -10.38 -11.73 5.44
CA LEU A 5 -10.41 -12.11 4.03
C LEU A 5 -10.82 -10.88 3.22
N GLU A 6 -10.12 -10.60 2.15
CA GLU A 6 -10.51 -9.58 1.18
C GLU A 6 -10.94 -10.26 -0.11
N HIS A 7 -12.12 -9.89 -0.61
CA HIS A 7 -12.56 -10.31 -1.92
C HIS A 7 -11.78 -9.53 -2.97
N LEU A 8 -11.01 -10.23 -3.80
CA LEU A 8 -10.01 -9.62 -4.68
C LEU A 8 -10.59 -8.73 -5.78
N ASP A 9 -11.80 -9.03 -6.23
CA ASP A 9 -12.44 -8.29 -7.32
C ASP A 9 -13.29 -7.11 -6.82
N THR A 10 -13.90 -7.23 -5.66
CA THR A 10 -14.80 -6.21 -5.09
C THR A 10 -14.12 -5.34 -4.04
N GLY A 11 -13.01 -5.79 -3.45
CA GLY A 11 -12.35 -5.12 -2.33
C GLY A 11 -13.11 -5.22 -1.01
N GLU A 12 -14.17 -6.01 -0.93
CA GLU A 12 -14.90 -6.25 0.31
C GLU A 12 -14.01 -7.00 1.32
N CYS A 13 -13.87 -6.43 2.51
CA CYS A 13 -13.15 -7.06 3.60
C CYS A 13 -14.11 -7.85 4.49
N LEU A 14 -13.86 -9.15 4.60
CA LEU A 14 -14.61 -10.05 5.47
C LEU A 14 -13.74 -10.40 6.68
N SER A 15 -14.28 -10.22 7.88
CA SER A 15 -13.59 -10.60 9.11
C SER A 15 -14.21 -11.88 9.66
N VAL A 16 -13.41 -12.93 9.72
CA VAL A 16 -13.83 -14.24 10.22
C VAL A 16 -13.23 -14.47 11.60
N ARG A 17 -14.04 -14.79 12.57
CA ARG A 17 -13.61 -15.22 13.90
C ARG A 17 -13.59 -16.73 13.94
N MET A 18 -12.40 -17.32 14.09
CA MET A 18 -12.27 -18.74 14.34
C MET A 18 -12.61 -19.01 15.82
N THR A 19 -13.62 -19.83 16.04
CA THR A 19 -14.10 -20.20 17.39
C THR A 19 -13.37 -21.41 17.96
N ASP A 20 -12.66 -22.16 17.11
CA ASP A 20 -11.93 -23.33 17.55
C ASP A 20 -10.59 -22.89 18.18
N PRO A 21 -10.29 -23.29 19.43
CA PRO A 21 -9.04 -23.00 20.12
C PRO A 21 -7.85 -23.80 19.57
N HIS A 22 -8.06 -24.83 18.76
CA HIS A 22 -6.98 -25.63 18.20
C HIS A 22 -6.37 -24.94 16.96
N PRO A 23 -5.03 -24.83 16.89
CA PRO A 23 -4.38 -24.31 15.70
C PRO A 23 -4.58 -25.29 14.54
N MET A 24 -5.46 -24.92 13.61
CA MET A 24 -5.63 -25.65 12.38
C MET A 24 -4.59 -25.13 11.36
N PRO A 25 -3.83 -26.03 10.70
CA PRO A 25 -2.98 -25.61 9.60
C PRO A 25 -3.83 -24.94 8.52
N LEU A 26 -3.51 -23.70 8.20
CA LEU A 26 -4.25 -22.91 7.20
C LEU A 26 -4.35 -23.59 5.83
N ALA A 27 -3.37 -24.46 5.50
CA ALA A 27 -3.38 -25.29 4.29
C ALA A 27 -4.61 -26.22 4.19
N ASN A 28 -5.27 -26.51 5.31
CA ASN A 28 -6.45 -27.38 5.36
C ASN A 28 -7.77 -26.61 5.36
N LEU A 29 -7.75 -25.28 5.34
CA LEU A 29 -8.95 -24.46 5.31
C LEU A 29 -9.56 -24.50 3.91
N LYS A 30 -10.50 -25.39 3.69
CA LYS A 30 -11.21 -25.55 2.40
C LYS A 30 -12.54 -24.78 2.34
N MET A 31 -13.05 -24.35 3.48
CA MET A 31 -14.36 -23.71 3.60
C MET A 31 -14.36 -22.73 4.76
N VAL A 32 -14.92 -21.56 4.56
CA VAL A 32 -15.17 -20.58 5.62
C VAL A 32 -16.64 -20.23 5.63
N THR A 33 -17.32 -20.53 6.73
CA THR A 33 -18.71 -20.17 6.93
C THR A 33 -18.79 -18.85 7.69
N LEU A 34 -19.45 -17.86 7.11
CA LEU A 34 -19.59 -16.51 7.67
C LEU A 34 -20.99 -16.28 8.22
N ALA A 35 -21.09 -15.90 9.49
CA ALA A 35 -22.35 -15.44 10.10
C ALA A 35 -22.40 -13.88 10.01
N PRO A 36 -23.59 -13.23 9.87
CA PRO A 36 -24.95 -13.76 10.04
C PRO A 36 -25.57 -14.38 8.77
N SER A 37 -25.00 -14.13 7.62
CA SER A 37 -25.40 -14.83 6.41
C SER A 37 -24.37 -15.93 6.16
N LEU A 38 -24.79 -17.17 6.30
CA LEU A 38 -23.99 -18.34 5.94
C LEU A 38 -23.65 -18.22 4.44
N ARG A 39 -22.45 -17.72 4.15
CA ARG A 39 -21.88 -17.76 2.80
C ARG A 39 -20.81 -18.83 2.79
N GLU A 40 -21.00 -19.80 1.95
CA GLU A 40 -20.02 -20.79 1.64
C GLU A 40 -19.07 -20.20 0.60
N ILE A 41 -17.77 -20.15 0.95
CA ILE A 41 -16.72 -19.77 0.00
C ILE A 41 -16.23 -21.09 -0.58
N ASP A 42 -16.71 -21.40 -1.79
CA ASP A 42 -16.26 -22.56 -2.56
C ASP A 42 -15.06 -22.11 -3.42
N GLY A 43 -13.94 -22.78 -3.27
CA GLY A 43 -12.75 -22.53 -4.08
C GLY A 43 -11.42 -22.70 -3.33
N ASP A 44 -10.34 -22.66 -4.08
CA ASP A 44 -8.99 -22.68 -3.54
C ASP A 44 -8.63 -21.36 -2.84
N VAL A 45 -8.61 -21.39 -1.52
CA VAL A 45 -8.12 -20.25 -0.74
C VAL A 45 -6.59 -20.24 -0.76
N ARG A 46 -6.02 -19.26 -1.43
CA ARG A 46 -4.56 -19.06 -1.47
C ARG A 46 -4.13 -18.05 -0.42
N TYR A 47 -3.24 -18.48 0.45
CA TYR A 47 -2.63 -17.60 1.45
C TYR A 47 -1.38 -16.97 0.88
N VAL A 48 -1.29 -15.67 0.98
CA VAL A 48 -0.17 -14.91 0.43
C VAL A 48 0.73 -14.37 1.53
N ALA A 49 0.19 -14.16 2.73
CA ALA A 49 0.95 -13.77 3.91
C ALA A 49 0.25 -14.25 5.18
N ILE A 50 1.03 -14.70 6.15
CA ILE A 50 0.59 -15.07 7.49
C ILE A 50 1.46 -14.33 8.48
N ALA A 51 0.83 -13.69 9.47
CA ALA A 51 1.52 -13.04 10.56
C ALA A 51 1.02 -13.58 11.90
N ASP A 52 1.93 -13.75 12.85
CA ASP A 52 1.61 -14.22 14.21
C ASP A 52 0.90 -13.15 15.05
N HIS A 53 0.79 -11.95 14.53
CA HIS A 53 0.17 -10.81 15.21
C HIS A 53 -0.88 -10.13 14.32
N ILE A 54 -1.77 -9.39 14.95
CA ILE A 54 -2.84 -8.67 14.28
C ILE A 54 -2.23 -7.48 13.53
N HIS A 55 -2.19 -7.58 12.21
CA HIS A 55 -1.96 -6.41 11.37
C HIS A 55 -3.30 -5.75 11.04
N PRO A 56 -3.38 -4.42 11.05
CA PRO A 56 -4.53 -3.75 10.47
C PRO A 56 -4.53 -4.01 8.95
N LEU A 57 -5.50 -4.79 8.48
CA LEU A 57 -5.69 -5.09 7.06
C LEU A 57 -6.54 -3.99 6.39
N GLY A 58 -6.31 -2.75 6.74
CA GLY A 58 -6.89 -1.60 6.06
C GLY A 58 -5.98 -1.10 4.94
N PRO A 59 -6.54 -0.32 4.00
CA PRO A 59 -5.70 0.40 3.05
C PRO A 59 -4.72 1.28 3.84
N MET A 60 -3.43 1.12 3.57
CA MET A 60 -2.35 1.78 4.29
C MET A 60 -1.51 2.61 3.33
N PRO A 61 -0.92 3.72 3.80
CA PRO A 61 0.13 4.40 3.06
C PRO A 61 1.35 3.49 2.92
N GLY A 62 2.17 3.74 1.92
CA GLY A 62 3.41 3.01 1.74
C GLY A 62 4.05 3.24 0.37
N ILE A 63 5.34 3.11 0.35
CA ILE A 63 6.19 3.36 -0.80
C ILE A 63 6.81 2.03 -1.22
N CYS A 64 6.79 1.69 -2.51
CA CYS A 64 7.41 0.46 -2.97
C CYS A 64 8.94 0.51 -2.86
N ALA A 65 9.54 -0.66 -2.65
CA ALA A 65 10.93 -0.87 -2.26
C ALA A 65 11.99 -0.13 -3.11
N THR A 66 11.71 0.04 -4.39
CA THR A 66 12.65 0.64 -5.36
C THR A 66 12.57 2.15 -5.48
N VAL A 67 11.54 2.77 -4.91
CA VAL A 67 11.33 4.21 -5.04
C VAL A 67 12.48 4.98 -4.39
N PRO A 68 13.13 5.90 -5.14
CA PRO A 68 14.22 6.68 -4.61
C PRO A 68 13.72 7.75 -3.65
N ILE A 69 14.35 7.82 -2.48
CA ILE A 69 14.17 8.87 -1.48
C ILE A 69 15.39 9.76 -1.48
N ALA A 70 15.16 11.07 -1.51
CA ALA A 70 16.24 12.05 -1.49
C ALA A 70 16.97 12.03 -0.15
N THR A 71 18.30 11.87 -0.20
CA THR A 71 19.20 11.94 0.97
C THR A 71 20.30 12.95 0.72
N PRO A 72 21.03 13.42 1.75
CA PRO A 72 22.16 14.33 1.57
C PRO A 72 23.27 13.78 0.66
N GLU A 73 23.43 12.45 0.60
CA GLU A 73 24.42 11.78 -0.25
C GLU A 73 23.88 11.44 -1.65
N GLY A 74 22.63 11.80 -1.96
CA GLY A 74 21.96 11.48 -3.21
C GLY A 74 20.75 10.54 -3.02
N PRO A 75 19.99 10.28 -4.09
CA PRO A 75 18.81 9.42 -4.01
C PRO A 75 19.17 7.98 -3.64
N ARG A 76 18.43 7.39 -2.68
CA ARG A 76 18.57 5.98 -2.27
C ARG A 76 17.21 5.30 -2.28
N PRO A 77 17.12 4.04 -2.74
CA PRO A 77 15.88 3.26 -2.64
C PRO A 77 15.39 3.21 -1.19
N ILE A 78 14.07 3.38 -0.98
CA ILE A 78 13.50 3.38 0.37
C ILE A 78 13.81 2.07 1.12
N SER A 79 13.91 0.95 0.42
CA SER A 79 14.26 -0.35 1.01
C SER A 79 15.64 -0.41 1.65
N GLN A 80 16.52 0.54 1.34
CA GLN A 80 17.86 0.63 1.88
C GLN A 80 17.96 1.59 3.08
N LEU A 81 16.90 2.38 3.33
CA LEU A 81 16.87 3.31 4.45
C LEU A 81 16.68 2.56 5.78
N ARG A 82 17.39 3.03 6.79
CA ARG A 82 17.37 2.49 8.15
C ARG A 82 17.11 3.61 9.16
N ARG A 83 16.72 3.22 10.34
CA ARG A 83 16.59 4.16 11.45
C ARG A 83 17.91 4.91 11.68
N GLY A 84 17.83 6.23 11.74
CA GLY A 84 18.96 7.14 11.90
C GLY A 84 19.51 7.73 10.61
N ASP A 85 19.20 7.13 9.43
CA ASP A 85 19.58 7.72 8.15
C ASP A 85 18.93 9.11 7.97
N GLN A 86 19.62 10.00 7.26
CA GLN A 86 19.11 11.33 6.99
C GLN A 86 18.39 11.37 5.65
N VAL A 87 17.22 11.97 5.61
CA VAL A 87 16.45 12.22 4.38
C VAL A 87 16.22 13.71 4.18
N LEU A 88 16.07 14.13 2.93
CA LEU A 88 15.72 15.50 2.60
C LEU A 88 14.20 15.68 2.61
N THR A 89 13.76 16.72 3.29
CA THR A 89 12.34 17.12 3.30
C THR A 89 12.03 18.06 2.14
N ALA A 90 10.74 18.24 1.82
CA ALA A 90 10.31 19.15 0.76
C ALA A 90 10.78 20.61 0.96
N CYS A 91 11.04 21.02 2.20
CA CYS A 91 11.59 22.35 2.50
C CYS A 91 13.15 22.41 2.46
N GLY A 92 13.80 21.35 1.96
CA GLY A 92 15.26 21.28 1.82
C GLY A 92 16.02 21.03 3.13
N LYS A 93 15.33 20.81 4.24
CA LYS A 93 15.96 20.45 5.53
C LYS A 93 16.19 18.95 5.60
N THR A 94 17.18 18.53 6.37
CA THR A 94 17.39 17.12 6.72
C THR A 94 16.51 16.71 7.89
N ALA A 95 16.04 15.46 7.87
CA ALA A 95 15.31 14.84 8.96
C ALA A 95 15.80 13.41 9.15
N PRO A 96 15.93 12.91 10.40
CA PRO A 96 16.31 11.54 10.65
C PRO A 96 15.13 10.59 10.43
N VAL A 97 15.38 9.43 9.84
CA VAL A 97 14.43 8.32 9.79
C VAL A 97 14.24 7.77 11.20
N LEU A 98 13.09 8.00 11.79
CA LEU A 98 12.79 7.56 13.15
C LEU A 98 12.49 6.06 13.21
N GLN A 99 11.83 5.54 12.18
CA GLN A 99 11.45 4.14 12.07
C GLN A 99 11.35 3.74 10.61
N ALA A 100 11.83 2.55 10.26
CA ALA A 100 11.64 1.91 8.98
C ALA A 100 10.77 0.67 9.18
N LEU A 101 9.58 0.70 8.60
CA LEU A 101 8.64 -0.43 8.61
C LEU A 101 8.64 -1.09 7.24
N ARG A 102 8.33 -2.36 7.23
CA ARG A 102 8.23 -3.13 6.00
C ARG A 102 7.04 -4.08 6.12
N LEU A 103 6.14 -4.01 5.14
CA LEU A 103 4.99 -4.90 5.06
C LEU A 103 4.85 -5.49 3.67
N THR A 104 4.73 -6.80 3.58
CA THR A 104 4.46 -7.52 2.33
C THR A 104 3.00 -7.96 2.33
N VAL A 105 2.28 -7.57 1.28
CA VAL A 105 0.83 -7.80 1.13
C VAL A 105 0.51 -8.29 -0.29
N PRO A 106 -0.67 -8.90 -0.52
CA PRO A 106 -1.15 -9.19 -1.87
C PRO A 106 -1.25 -7.90 -2.70
N ALA A 107 -0.68 -7.90 -3.92
CA ALA A 107 -0.72 -6.75 -4.82
C ALA A 107 -2.06 -6.63 -5.56
N ARG A 108 -3.18 -6.74 -4.84
CA ARG A 108 -4.55 -6.77 -5.37
C ARG A 108 -5.49 -5.96 -4.49
N GLY A 109 -6.70 -5.66 -5.01
CA GLY A 109 -7.71 -4.93 -4.27
C GLY A 109 -7.19 -3.59 -3.75
N ALA A 110 -7.41 -3.33 -2.45
CA ALA A 110 -7.00 -2.11 -1.75
C ALA A 110 -5.46 -1.95 -1.62
N PHE A 111 -4.70 -3.02 -1.82
CA PHE A 111 -3.23 -2.99 -1.75
C PHE A 111 -2.57 -2.93 -3.13
N ARG A 112 -3.35 -2.88 -4.22
CA ARG A 112 -2.80 -2.84 -5.57
C ARG A 112 -2.06 -1.52 -5.80
N PRO A 113 -0.74 -1.55 -6.12
CA PRO A 113 0.03 -0.32 -6.29
C PRO A 113 -0.53 0.59 -7.37
N ILE A 114 -0.36 1.89 -7.15
CA ILE A 114 -0.55 2.91 -8.18
C ILE A 114 0.82 3.21 -8.77
N ARG A 115 0.94 3.06 -10.08
CA ARG A 115 2.10 3.49 -10.85
C ARG A 115 1.91 4.94 -11.24
N LEU A 116 2.82 5.78 -10.84
CA LEU A 116 2.95 7.16 -11.30
C LEU A 116 4.01 7.19 -12.40
N ARG A 117 3.64 7.75 -13.51
CA ARG A 117 4.47 7.76 -14.73
C ARG A 117 5.31 9.02 -14.82
N ALA A 118 6.57 8.85 -15.17
CA ALA A 118 7.41 9.96 -15.59
C ALA A 118 6.97 10.50 -16.99
N PRO A 119 7.12 11.80 -17.27
CA PRO A 119 7.67 12.85 -16.42
C PRO A 119 6.62 13.56 -15.54
N TYR A 120 5.42 13.01 -15.43
CA TYR A 120 4.35 13.62 -14.62
C TYR A 120 4.78 13.73 -13.15
N TYR A 121 4.19 14.66 -12.42
CA TYR A 121 4.46 14.92 -11.00
C TYR A 121 5.93 15.27 -10.68
N GLY A 122 6.70 15.75 -11.68
CA GLY A 122 8.13 16.04 -11.51
C GLY A 122 9.02 14.79 -11.37
N LEU A 123 8.51 13.62 -11.76
CA LEU A 123 9.25 12.38 -11.67
C LEU A 123 10.23 12.20 -12.82
N THR A 124 11.42 11.67 -12.53
CA THR A 124 12.44 11.28 -13.53
C THR A 124 12.28 9.83 -13.99
N GLU A 125 11.63 9.00 -13.18
CA GLU A 125 11.33 7.59 -13.46
C GLU A 125 9.95 7.22 -12.89
N ASP A 126 9.40 6.13 -13.39
CA ASP A 126 8.13 5.61 -12.90
C ASP A 126 8.26 5.07 -11.48
N ILE A 127 7.38 5.47 -10.60
CA ILE A 127 7.35 4.98 -9.22
C ILE A 127 6.05 4.25 -8.90
N HIS A 128 6.10 3.41 -7.87
CA HIS A 128 4.94 2.66 -7.40
C HIS A 128 4.68 2.99 -5.93
N LEU A 129 3.44 3.38 -5.62
CA LEU A 129 3.00 3.77 -4.30
C LEU A 129 1.74 3.01 -3.90
N ALA A 130 1.52 2.88 -2.60
CA ALA A 130 0.24 2.36 -2.10
C ALA A 130 -0.91 3.34 -2.43
N PRO A 131 -2.14 2.87 -2.64
CA PRO A 131 -3.28 3.73 -2.97
C PRO A 131 -3.56 4.85 -1.97
N GLN A 132 -3.22 4.65 -0.69
CA GLN A 132 -3.40 5.61 0.39
C GLN A 132 -2.17 6.50 0.63
N GLU A 133 -1.06 6.25 -0.07
CA GLU A 133 0.09 7.15 0.00
C GLU A 133 -0.29 8.53 -0.50
N ARG A 134 0.17 9.57 0.18
CA ARG A 134 -0.20 10.95 -0.12
C ARG A 134 0.94 11.68 -0.82
N LEU A 135 0.60 12.29 -1.93
CA LEU A 135 1.50 13.18 -2.66
C LEU A 135 1.15 14.64 -2.37
N ILE A 136 2.18 15.46 -2.28
CA ILE A 136 2.04 16.91 -2.32
C ILE A 136 1.92 17.29 -3.79
N LEU A 137 0.79 17.88 -4.14
CA LEU A 137 0.58 18.52 -5.43
C LEU A 137 0.67 20.02 -5.25
N SER A 138 1.36 20.69 -6.15
CA SER A 138 1.50 22.15 -6.16
C SER A 138 1.52 22.65 -7.60
N GLY A 139 1.29 23.94 -7.78
CA GLY A 139 1.28 24.59 -9.08
C GLY A 139 0.00 25.35 -9.36
N SER A 140 -0.02 26.09 -10.46
CA SER A 140 -1.12 26.98 -10.87
C SER A 140 -2.49 26.28 -10.91
N ASP A 141 -2.51 25.03 -11.36
CA ASP A 141 -3.75 24.28 -11.46
C ASP A 141 -4.34 23.94 -10.08
N VAL A 142 -3.46 23.65 -9.10
CA VAL A 142 -3.86 23.38 -7.71
C VAL A 142 -4.41 24.67 -7.08
N GLU A 143 -3.70 25.77 -7.29
CA GLU A 143 -4.12 27.09 -6.79
C GLU A 143 -5.46 27.51 -7.41
N TYR A 144 -5.61 27.35 -8.70
CA TYR A 144 -6.85 27.69 -9.42
C TYR A 144 -8.06 26.84 -8.98
N LEU A 145 -7.86 25.51 -8.84
CA LEU A 145 -8.96 24.58 -8.54
C LEU A 145 -9.32 24.55 -7.04
N PHE A 146 -8.33 24.72 -6.16
CA PHE A 146 -8.51 24.49 -4.72
C PHE A 146 -8.22 25.72 -3.85
N GLY A 147 -7.74 26.82 -4.43
CA GLY A 147 -7.44 28.05 -3.68
C GLY A 147 -6.28 27.91 -2.69
N THR A 148 -5.40 26.92 -2.89
CA THR A 148 -4.24 26.68 -2.03
C THR A 148 -2.98 26.44 -2.87
N GLU A 149 -1.82 26.90 -2.39
CA GLU A 149 -0.54 26.69 -3.10
C GLU A 149 -0.16 25.22 -3.23
N SER A 150 -0.60 24.38 -2.31
CA SER A 150 -0.35 22.95 -2.32
C SER A 150 -1.42 22.17 -1.57
N MET A 151 -1.58 20.90 -1.94
CA MET A 151 -2.49 19.98 -1.27
C MET A 151 -1.91 18.59 -1.18
N LEU A 152 -2.34 17.83 -0.17
CA LEU A 152 -2.03 16.40 -0.02
C LEU A 152 -3.17 15.57 -0.60
N LEU A 153 -2.86 14.73 -1.60
CA LEU A 153 -3.87 13.88 -2.24
C LEU A 153 -3.42 12.40 -2.20
N PRO A 154 -4.27 11.47 -1.75
CA PRO A 154 -4.01 10.05 -1.87
C PRO A 154 -3.85 9.63 -3.33
N THR A 155 -2.85 8.80 -3.62
CA THR A 155 -2.49 8.42 -5.00
C THR A 155 -3.61 7.75 -5.77
N GLN A 156 -4.53 7.07 -5.09
CA GLN A 156 -5.70 6.47 -5.73
C GLN A 156 -6.60 7.48 -6.46
N HIS A 157 -6.61 8.74 -6.03
CA HIS A 157 -7.40 9.80 -6.66
C HIS A 157 -6.71 10.42 -7.88
N LEU A 158 -5.43 10.09 -8.10
CA LEU A 158 -4.68 10.53 -9.29
C LEU A 158 -4.90 9.62 -10.51
N VAL A 159 -5.56 8.48 -10.34
CA VAL A 159 -5.72 7.50 -11.42
C VAL A 159 -6.56 8.08 -12.57
N ASP A 160 -5.89 8.36 -13.70
CA ASP A 160 -6.47 9.04 -14.87
C ASP A 160 -6.26 8.29 -16.20
N ARG A 161 -5.54 7.17 -16.18
CA ARG A 161 -5.11 6.37 -17.35
C ARG A 161 -4.00 7.01 -18.21
N THR A 162 -3.47 8.16 -17.82
CA THR A 162 -2.42 8.88 -18.56
C THR A 162 -1.15 9.02 -17.73
N SER A 163 -1.28 9.66 -16.58
CA SER A 163 -0.19 9.97 -15.66
C SER A 163 -0.10 8.99 -14.50
N ALA A 164 -1.25 8.44 -14.09
CA ALA A 164 -1.34 7.49 -12.99
C ALA A 164 -2.33 6.36 -13.29
N PHE A 165 -1.95 5.13 -13.02
CA PHE A 165 -2.81 3.96 -13.20
C PHE A 165 -2.48 2.84 -12.24
N ARG A 166 -3.46 1.97 -12.01
CA ARG A 166 -3.25 0.78 -11.20
C ARG A 166 -2.23 -0.13 -11.86
N ALA A 167 -1.14 -0.45 -11.16
CA ALA A 167 -0.07 -1.31 -11.68
C ALA A 167 -0.63 -2.66 -12.14
N LYS A 168 0.06 -3.30 -13.09
CA LYS A 168 -0.28 -4.67 -13.48
C LYS A 168 -0.18 -5.57 -12.24
N SER A 169 -1.08 -6.55 -12.17
CA SER A 169 -1.15 -7.47 -11.04
C SER A 169 0.17 -8.21 -10.86
N ALA A 170 0.80 -8.03 -9.71
CA ALA A 170 1.83 -8.91 -9.17
C ALA A 170 1.19 -9.79 -8.08
N THR A 171 1.88 -10.85 -7.67
CA THR A 171 1.36 -11.71 -6.59
C THR A 171 1.46 -10.99 -5.24
N LEU A 172 2.60 -10.39 -4.98
CA LEU A 172 2.93 -9.69 -3.74
C LEU A 172 3.54 -8.33 -4.04
N VAL A 173 3.36 -7.40 -3.12
CA VAL A 173 4.05 -6.12 -3.07
C VAL A 173 4.58 -5.88 -1.66
N THR A 174 5.77 -5.28 -1.57
CA THR A 174 6.34 -4.85 -0.30
C THR A 174 6.33 -3.34 -0.25
N TYR A 175 5.66 -2.81 0.77
CA TYR A 175 5.63 -1.39 1.10
C TYR A 175 6.55 -1.10 2.29
N HIS A 176 7.10 0.10 2.29
CA HIS A 176 7.96 0.66 3.32
C HIS A 176 7.38 1.93 3.88
#